data_74bad00209d0482fe5668a5de5889f41
#
_entry.id   74bad00209d0482fe5668a5de5889f41
#
_cell.length_a   1.000
_cell.length_b   1.000
_cell.length_c   1.000
_cell.angle_alpha   90.00
_cell.angle_beta   90.00
_cell.angle_gamma   90.00
#
_symmetry.space_group_name_H-M   'P 1'
#
loop_
_entity.id
_entity.type
_entity.pdbx_description
1 polymer ?
#
loop_
_entity_poly.entity_id
_entity_poly.type
_entity_poly.pdbx_seq_one_letter_code
_entity_poly.pdbx_strand_id
1 'polypeptide(L)'
;MNWLKKNSTIVTMIGFIIFMTIVLFCYQYYDPTYSDIAPKCVIKNLTGYNCPGCGCQRLLYQWAHGNFIEGLRYNYFFAIGLIYLILICIGFISPFIHRVVVSKWAINSFIILYFVWWILRNLLGI
;
A
#
# COMPACT_ATOMS: atom_id res chain seq x y z
N MET A 1 -21.19 -4.67 -24.97
CA MET A 1 -20.53 -5.22 -23.78
C MET A 1 -19.27 -4.45 -23.34
N ASN A 2 -18.52 -3.85 -24.29
CA ASN A 2 -17.27 -3.10 -23.95
C ASN A 2 -17.50 -1.73 -23.28
N TRP A 3 -18.59 -1.03 -23.57
CA TRP A 3 -18.88 0.29 -23.02
C TRP A 3 -19.21 0.24 -21.52
N LEU A 4 -20.02 -0.71 -21.08
CA LEU A 4 -20.37 -0.90 -19.67
C LEU A 4 -19.14 -1.29 -18.83
N LYS A 5 -18.26 -2.14 -19.39
CA LYS A 5 -17.02 -2.55 -18.72
C LYS A 5 -16.04 -1.38 -18.56
N LYS A 6 -15.91 -0.52 -19.57
CA LYS A 6 -15.07 0.68 -19.53
C LYS A 6 -15.57 1.68 -18.49
N ASN A 7 -16.87 1.93 -18.42
CA ASN A 7 -17.45 2.85 -17.45
C ASN A 7 -17.32 2.33 -16.01
N SER A 8 -17.53 1.04 -15.78
CA SER A 8 -17.32 0.42 -14.46
C SER A 8 -15.88 0.61 -13.98
N THR A 9 -14.89 0.43 -14.87
CA THR A 9 -13.48 0.63 -14.52
C THR A 9 -13.18 2.08 -14.13
N ILE A 10 -13.70 3.05 -14.91
CA ILE A 10 -13.51 4.48 -14.61
C ILE A 10 -14.12 4.83 -13.25
N VAL A 11 -15.33 4.37 -12.98
CA VAL A 11 -16.01 4.59 -11.69
C VAL A 11 -15.20 3.99 -10.54
N THR A 12 -14.65 2.80 -10.70
CA THR A 12 -13.80 2.15 -9.68
C THR A 12 -12.52 2.96 -9.44
N MET A 13 -11.88 3.46 -10.50
CA MET A 13 -10.66 4.29 -10.36
C MET A 13 -10.96 5.61 -9.65
N ILE A 14 -12.06 6.29 -10.02
CA ILE A 14 -12.49 7.53 -9.35
C ILE A 14 -12.77 7.25 -7.88
N GLY A 15 -13.52 6.19 -7.58
CA GLY A 15 -13.81 5.77 -6.20
C GLY A 15 -12.53 5.51 -5.39
N PHE A 16 -11.54 4.85 -5.99
CA PHE A 16 -10.25 4.61 -5.35
C PHE A 16 -9.46 5.90 -5.08
N ILE A 17 -9.45 6.83 -6.04
CA ILE A 17 -8.80 8.14 -5.87
C ILE A 17 -9.46 8.93 -4.74
N ILE A 18 -10.79 9.00 -4.73
CA ILE A 18 -11.55 9.67 -3.67
C ILE A 18 -11.24 9.04 -2.31
N PHE A 19 -11.27 7.71 -2.23
CA PHE A 19 -10.95 6.97 -1.00
C PHE A 19 -9.54 7.30 -0.51
N MET A 20 -8.52 7.26 -1.37
CA MET A 20 -7.15 7.61 -1.01
C MET A 20 -7.01 9.07 -0.57
N THR A 21 -7.71 10.00 -1.23
CA THR A 21 -7.72 11.41 -0.84
C THR A 21 -8.31 11.60 0.55
N ILE A 22 -9.42 10.93 0.86
CA ILE A 22 -10.05 10.97 2.18
C ILE A 22 -9.11 10.40 3.24
N VAL A 23 -8.46 9.26 2.96
CA VAL A 23 -7.50 8.63 3.87
C VAL A 23 -6.34 9.58 4.17
N LEU A 24 -5.72 10.19 3.16
CA LEU A 24 -4.62 11.14 3.36
C LEU A 24 -5.10 12.39 4.12
N PHE A 25 -6.29 12.88 3.82
CA PHE A 25 -6.89 14.01 4.55
C PHE A 25 -7.11 13.69 6.02
N CYS A 26 -7.63 12.49 6.34
CA CYS A 26 -7.78 12.05 7.73
C CYS A 26 -6.41 11.98 8.44
N TYR A 27 -5.38 11.48 7.79
CA TYR A 27 -4.03 11.41 8.36
C TYR A 27 -3.35 12.78 8.50
N GLN A 28 -3.84 13.82 7.85
CA GLN A 28 -3.33 15.19 8.09
C GLN A 28 -3.65 15.70 9.49
N TYR A 29 -4.77 15.26 10.06
CA TYR A 29 -5.23 15.67 11.39
C TYR A 29 -5.00 14.61 12.49
N TYR A 30 -4.66 13.39 12.10
CA TYR A 30 -4.57 12.26 12.99
C TYR A 30 -3.17 11.66 13.01
N ASP A 31 -2.43 11.87 14.12
CA ASP A 31 -1.10 11.27 14.30
C ASP A 31 -1.23 9.85 14.88
N PRO A 32 -0.90 8.81 14.12
CA PRO A 32 -0.97 7.42 14.57
C PRO A 32 0.09 7.08 15.62
N THR A 33 1.04 7.96 15.89
CA THR A 33 2.13 7.74 16.85
C THR A 33 1.68 7.98 18.27
N TYR A 34 0.82 8.99 18.46
CA TYR A 34 0.38 9.45 19.79
C TYR A 34 -1.05 9.07 20.15
N SER A 35 -1.83 8.58 19.20
CA SER A 35 -3.24 8.28 19.44
C SER A 35 -3.44 6.84 19.88
N ASP A 36 -4.15 6.66 20.99
CA ASP A 36 -4.57 5.34 21.48
C ASP A 36 -5.65 4.68 20.60
N ILE A 37 -6.26 5.47 19.70
CA ILE A 37 -7.29 5.03 18.76
C ILE A 37 -6.67 4.29 17.54
N ALA A 38 -5.37 4.51 17.25
CA ALA A 38 -4.70 3.79 16.17
C ALA A 38 -4.70 2.28 16.45
N PRO A 39 -5.21 1.44 15.55
CA PRO A 39 -5.19 0.01 15.74
C PRO A 39 -3.74 -0.47 15.89
N LYS A 40 -3.40 -0.91 17.09
CA LYS A 40 -2.08 -1.49 17.39
C LYS A 40 -1.97 -2.82 16.65
N CYS A 41 -0.80 -3.09 16.08
CA CYS A 41 -0.59 -4.34 15.34
C CYS A 41 -0.72 -5.55 16.27
N VAL A 42 -1.73 -6.37 16.05
CA VAL A 42 -2.02 -7.58 16.84
C VAL A 42 -0.82 -8.54 16.79
N ILE A 43 -0.20 -8.72 15.61
CA ILE A 43 0.96 -9.60 15.44
C ILE A 43 2.13 -9.11 16.30
N LYS A 44 2.42 -7.81 16.28
CA LYS A 44 3.51 -7.23 17.08
C LYS A 44 3.25 -7.36 18.58
N ASN A 45 2.01 -7.18 19.00
CA ASN A 45 1.64 -7.30 20.42
C ASN A 45 1.71 -8.75 20.93
N LEU A 46 1.38 -9.73 20.08
CA LEU A 46 1.37 -11.15 20.47
C LEU A 46 2.74 -11.82 20.31
N THR A 47 3.49 -11.48 19.28
CA THR A 47 4.73 -12.19 18.91
C THR A 47 6.00 -11.38 19.12
N GLY A 48 5.88 -10.05 19.31
CA GLY A 48 7.02 -9.14 19.34
C GLY A 48 7.60 -8.79 17.95
N TYR A 49 7.24 -9.54 16.91
CA TYR A 49 7.73 -9.33 15.54
C TYR A 49 6.94 -8.27 14.79
N ASN A 50 7.61 -7.49 13.96
CA ASN A 50 6.95 -6.53 13.08
C ASN A 50 6.17 -7.29 11.99
N CYS A 51 4.87 -7.00 11.83
CA CYS A 51 4.14 -7.49 10.67
C CYS A 51 4.58 -6.77 9.39
N PRO A 52 4.32 -7.33 8.20
CA PRO A 52 4.69 -6.68 6.94
C PRO A 52 4.05 -5.30 6.73
N GLY A 53 2.86 -5.07 7.30
CA GLY A 53 2.14 -3.81 7.26
C GLY A 53 2.50 -2.83 8.39
N CYS A 54 3.36 -3.21 9.34
CA CYS A 54 3.78 -2.30 10.39
C CYS A 54 4.45 -1.06 9.80
N GLY A 55 4.06 0.12 10.30
CA GLY A 55 4.57 1.41 9.81
C GLY A 55 3.81 2.00 8.62
N CYS A 56 2.86 1.30 8.00
CA CYS A 56 2.07 1.86 6.88
C CYS A 56 1.27 3.10 7.31
N GLN A 57 0.74 3.13 8.53
CA GLN A 57 0.02 4.30 9.06
C GLN A 57 0.94 5.50 9.21
N ARG A 58 2.16 5.30 9.75
CA ARG A 58 3.16 6.37 9.89
C ARG A 58 3.66 6.85 8.53
N LEU A 59 3.83 5.94 7.56
CA LEU A 59 4.16 6.29 6.19
C LEU A 59 3.08 7.19 5.58
N LEU A 60 1.81 6.82 5.69
CA LEU A 60 0.69 7.62 5.16
C LEU A 60 0.59 8.98 5.87
N TYR A 61 0.82 9.02 7.18
CA TYR A 61 0.87 10.27 7.94
C TYR A 61 1.97 11.21 7.42
N GLN A 62 3.19 10.71 7.25
CA GLN A 62 4.30 11.50 6.71
C GLN A 62 4.01 11.97 5.28
N TRP A 63 3.40 11.13 4.46
CA TRP A 63 3.03 11.51 3.10
C TRP A 63 1.92 12.57 3.08
N ALA A 64 0.96 12.51 3.98
CA ALA A 64 -0.06 13.55 4.13
C ALA A 64 0.56 14.93 4.49
N HIS A 65 1.71 14.92 5.18
CA HIS A 65 2.47 16.12 5.53
C HIS A 65 3.56 16.50 4.51
N GLY A 66 3.63 15.81 3.36
CA GLY A 66 4.61 16.09 2.31
C GLY A 66 6.01 15.49 2.54
N ASN A 67 6.22 14.76 3.63
CA ASN A 67 7.50 14.16 4.00
C ASN A 67 7.67 12.78 3.35
N PHE A 68 7.79 12.73 2.02
CA PHE A 68 7.78 11.46 1.26
C PHE A 68 8.95 10.54 1.62
N ILE A 69 10.16 11.07 1.74
CA ILE A 69 11.37 10.28 2.05
C ILE A 69 11.30 9.73 3.47
N GLU A 70 10.85 10.53 4.42
CA GLU A 70 10.69 10.11 5.81
C GLU A 70 9.63 9.01 5.93
N GLY A 71 8.51 9.17 5.22
CA GLY A 71 7.46 8.15 5.13
C GLY A 71 7.99 6.80 4.64
N LEU A 72 8.83 6.78 3.60
CA LEU A 72 9.41 5.55 3.06
C LEU A 72 10.21 4.77 4.11
N ARG A 73 10.91 5.43 5.02
CA ARG A 73 11.71 4.78 6.08
C ARG A 73 10.87 3.89 7.00
N TYR A 74 9.58 4.19 7.16
CA TYR A 74 8.69 3.37 7.98
C TYR A 74 8.26 2.06 7.32
N ASN A 75 8.08 2.05 5.99
CA ASN A 75 7.79 0.81 5.27
C ASN A 75 8.01 0.95 3.75
N TYR A 76 9.20 0.63 3.28
CA TYR A 76 9.53 0.67 1.85
C TYR A 76 8.64 -0.25 1.00
N PHE A 77 8.33 -1.45 1.50
CA PHE A 77 7.56 -2.42 0.73
C PHE A 77 6.10 -2.00 0.55
N PHE A 78 5.53 -1.31 1.53
CA PHE A 78 4.18 -0.76 1.39
C PHE A 78 4.12 0.29 0.26
N ALA A 79 5.14 1.13 0.13
CA ALA A 79 5.23 2.08 -0.97
C ALA A 79 5.34 1.38 -2.34
N ILE A 80 6.15 0.31 -2.43
CA ILE A 80 6.24 -0.53 -3.64
C ILE A 80 4.87 -1.16 -3.95
N GLY A 81 4.17 -1.64 -2.93
CA GLY A 81 2.82 -2.20 -3.05
C GLY A 81 1.81 -1.19 -3.59
N LEU A 82 1.87 0.07 -3.16
CA LEU A 82 1.03 1.15 -3.71
C LEU A 82 1.34 1.41 -5.18
N ILE A 83 2.62 1.44 -5.57
CA ILE A 83 3.02 1.58 -6.98
C ILE A 83 2.49 0.40 -7.80
N TYR A 84 2.63 -0.82 -7.30
CA TYR A 84 2.11 -2.01 -7.96
C TYR A 84 0.59 -1.96 -8.13
N LEU A 85 -0.14 -1.49 -7.12
CA LEU A 85 -1.58 -1.28 -7.18
C LEU A 85 -1.98 -0.24 -8.24
N ILE A 86 -1.24 0.87 -8.33
CA ILE A 86 -1.44 1.89 -9.38
C ILE A 86 -1.22 1.27 -10.76
N LEU A 87 -0.18 0.45 -10.95
CA LEU A 87 0.07 -0.25 -12.21
C LEU A 87 -1.06 -1.22 -12.57
N ILE A 88 -1.64 -1.91 -11.61
CA ILE A 88 -2.84 -2.74 -11.82
C ILE A 88 -4.00 -1.87 -12.31
N CYS A 89 -4.24 -0.72 -11.66
CA CYS A 89 -5.30 0.21 -12.07
C CYS A 89 -5.08 0.74 -13.50
N ILE A 90 -3.86 1.10 -13.86
CA ILE A 90 -3.51 1.52 -15.23
C ILE A 90 -3.68 0.35 -16.21
N GLY A 91 -3.42 -0.88 -15.76
CA GLY A 91 -3.62 -2.09 -16.55
C GLY A 91 -5.06 -2.28 -17.01
N PHE A 92 -6.06 -1.78 -16.29
CA PHE A 92 -7.47 -1.82 -16.76
C PHE A 92 -7.70 -0.96 -18.02
N ILE A 93 -6.86 0.04 -18.25
CA ILE A 93 -6.93 0.91 -19.44
C ILE A 93 -6.05 0.34 -20.56
N SER A 94 -4.86 -0.19 -20.20
CA SER A 94 -3.87 -0.69 -21.16
C SER A 94 -3.77 -2.23 -21.07
N PRO A 95 -4.22 -2.97 -22.12
CA PRO A 95 -4.16 -4.43 -22.12
C PRO A 95 -2.72 -4.97 -22.06
N PHE A 96 -1.74 -4.21 -22.53
CA PHE A 96 -0.33 -4.58 -22.44
C PHE A 96 0.15 -4.58 -20.99
N ILE A 97 -0.10 -3.50 -20.24
CA ILE A 97 0.28 -3.39 -18.83
C ILE A 97 -0.45 -4.43 -18.00
N HIS A 98 -1.74 -4.64 -18.26
CA HIS A 98 -2.54 -5.67 -17.58
C HIS A 98 -1.90 -7.05 -17.73
N ARG A 99 -1.52 -7.44 -18.95
CA ARG A 99 -0.91 -8.75 -19.21
C ARG A 99 0.40 -8.94 -18.45
N VAL A 100 1.23 -7.90 -18.34
CA VAL A 100 2.52 -7.96 -17.64
C VAL A 100 2.30 -8.03 -16.13
N VAL A 101 1.53 -7.10 -15.57
CA VAL A 101 1.38 -6.92 -14.12
C VAL A 101 0.56 -8.03 -13.48
N VAL A 102 -0.46 -8.55 -14.18
CA VAL A 102 -1.33 -9.64 -13.68
C VAL A 102 -0.83 -11.02 -14.12
N SER A 103 0.36 -11.10 -14.72
CA SER A 103 0.96 -12.40 -15.07
C SER A 103 1.27 -13.20 -13.81
N LYS A 104 1.15 -14.54 -13.92
CA LYS A 104 1.48 -15.44 -12.79
C LYS A 104 2.90 -15.22 -12.25
N TRP A 105 3.84 -14.92 -13.13
CA TRP A 105 5.22 -14.61 -12.75
C TRP A 105 5.35 -13.33 -11.94
N ALA A 106 4.67 -12.25 -12.37
CA ALA A 106 4.70 -10.98 -11.65
C ALA A 106 4.08 -11.11 -10.25
N ILE A 107 2.92 -11.76 -10.16
CA ILE A 107 2.24 -11.99 -8.88
C ILE A 107 3.09 -12.85 -7.94
N ASN A 108 3.63 -13.98 -8.44
CA ASN A 108 4.46 -14.87 -7.63
C ASN A 108 5.74 -14.16 -7.16
N SER A 109 6.40 -13.40 -8.04
CA SER A 109 7.59 -12.62 -7.68
C SER A 109 7.27 -11.59 -6.60
N PHE A 110 6.13 -10.88 -6.72
CA PHE A 110 5.70 -9.91 -5.71
C PHE A 110 5.44 -10.58 -4.36
N ILE A 111 4.80 -11.74 -4.34
CA ILE A 111 4.54 -12.51 -3.11
C ILE A 111 5.86 -12.98 -2.48
N ILE A 112 6.80 -13.50 -3.28
CA ILE A 112 8.11 -13.93 -2.78
C ILE A 112 8.86 -12.74 -2.17
N LEU A 113 8.92 -11.60 -2.87
CA LEU A 113 9.57 -10.39 -2.38
C LEU A 113 8.91 -9.87 -1.08
N TYR A 114 7.59 -10.00 -0.96
CA TYR A 114 6.86 -9.64 0.25
C TYR A 114 7.32 -10.46 1.47
N PHE A 115 7.43 -11.79 1.33
CA PHE A 115 7.89 -12.66 2.41
C PHE A 115 9.38 -12.45 2.72
N VAL A 116 10.22 -12.29 1.69
CA VAL A 116 11.65 -11.98 1.87
C VAL A 116 11.83 -10.68 2.62
N TRP A 117 11.10 -9.63 2.22
CA TRP A 117 11.10 -8.35 2.94
C TRP A 117 10.68 -8.49 4.40
N TRP A 118 9.61 -9.25 4.65
CA TRP A 118 9.13 -9.47 6.02
C TRP A 118 10.18 -10.13 6.90
N ILE A 119 10.85 -11.15 6.39
CA ILE A 119 11.92 -11.85 7.11
C ILE A 119 13.10 -10.91 7.35
N LEU A 120 13.60 -10.25 6.30
CA LEU A 120 14.73 -9.32 6.39
C LEU A 120 14.46 -8.19 7.38
N ARG A 121 13.26 -7.62 7.34
CA ARG A 121 12.86 -6.56 8.26
C ARG A 121 12.95 -6.97 9.72
N ASN A 122 12.52 -8.17 10.04
CA ASN A 122 12.57 -8.68 11.41
C ASN A 122 14.00 -9.08 11.84
N LEU A 123 14.83 -9.56 10.93
CA LEU A 123 16.22 -9.87 11.20
C LEU A 123 17.07 -8.61 11.40
N LEU A 124 16.81 -7.56 10.64
CA LEU A 124 17.55 -6.30 10.69
C LEU A 124 17.01 -5.34 11.76
N GLY A 125 15.84 -5.63 12.35
CA GLY A 125 15.23 -4.80 13.38
C GLY A 125 14.71 -3.44 12.87
N ILE A 126 14.38 -3.37 11.55
CA ILE A 126 13.95 -2.13 10.89
C ILE A 126 12.43 -1.95 10.95
#